data_5e522424eff30c01795cf336ea223750
#
_entry.id   5e522424eff30c01795cf336ea223750
#
_cell.length_a   1.000
_cell.length_b   1.000
_cell.length_c   1.000
_cell.angle_alpha   90.00
_cell.angle_beta   90.00
_cell.angle_gamma   90.00
#
_symmetry.space_group_name_H-M   'P 1'
#
loop_
_entity.id
_entity.type
_entity.pdbx_description
1 polymer ?
#
loop_
_entity_poly.entity_id
_entity_poly.type
_entity_poly.pdbx_seq_one_letter_code
_entity_poly.pdbx_strand_id
1 'polypeptide(L)'
;MKKITFDYSKTGHVISENEMKSMSKLTEAAKELLLSKEGAGNDFLGWIDLPVNYDRDEFARIKRAAKKIQSDSDVLLVIGIGGSYLGARAAIEFLRHGFYNNISKDLKIGRASCRERV
;
A
#
# COMPACT_ATOMS: atom_id res chain seq x y z
N MET A 1 18.31 6.54 8.82
CA MET A 1 16.86 6.40 8.54
C MET A 1 16.09 6.36 9.85
N LYS A 2 15.04 7.16 10.02
CA LYS A 2 14.14 7.02 11.17
C LYS A 2 13.38 5.71 11.03
N LYS A 3 13.43 4.85 12.06
CA LYS A 3 12.66 3.59 12.08
C LYS A 3 11.20 3.90 12.35
N ILE A 4 10.31 3.22 11.64
CA ILE A 4 8.89 3.20 11.99
C ILE A 4 8.76 2.34 13.24
N THR A 5 8.12 2.87 14.30
CA THR A 5 7.86 2.15 15.54
C THR A 5 6.36 2.05 15.76
N PHE A 6 5.94 0.93 16.33
CA PHE A 6 4.56 0.71 16.73
C PHE A 6 4.48 0.85 18.25
N ASP A 7 3.72 1.82 18.74
CA ASP A 7 3.53 2.08 20.17
C ASP A 7 2.12 1.65 20.60
N TYR A 8 2.03 0.60 21.40
CA TYR A 8 0.80 0.08 21.99
C TYR A 8 0.72 0.31 23.51
N SER A 9 1.55 1.14 24.07
CA SER A 9 1.61 1.40 25.53
C SER A 9 0.29 1.87 26.13
N LYS A 10 -0.58 2.50 25.33
CA LYS A 10 -1.89 3.00 25.76
C LYS A 10 -3.02 1.96 25.69
N THR A 11 -2.76 0.74 25.25
CA THR A 11 -3.78 -0.30 25.15
C THR A 11 -3.91 -1.19 26.42
N GLY A 12 -3.04 -1.01 27.39
CA GLY A 12 -2.99 -1.86 28.60
C GLY A 12 -4.26 -1.86 29.47
N HIS A 13 -5.16 -0.90 29.28
CA HIS A 13 -6.49 -0.91 29.93
C HIS A 13 -7.53 -1.74 29.17
N VAL A 14 -7.26 -2.15 27.93
CA VAL A 14 -8.14 -2.96 27.07
C VAL A 14 -7.59 -4.37 26.91
N ILE A 15 -6.27 -4.49 26.74
CA ILE A 15 -5.58 -5.75 26.49
C ILE A 15 -4.56 -5.99 27.61
N SER A 16 -4.74 -7.06 28.37
CA SER A 16 -3.83 -7.42 29.44
C SER A 16 -2.54 -8.05 28.90
N GLU A 17 -1.47 -8.00 29.69
CA GLU A 17 -0.20 -8.67 29.34
C GLU A 17 -0.36 -10.19 29.16
N ASN A 18 -1.27 -10.82 29.89
CA ASN A 18 -1.53 -12.25 29.77
C ASN A 18 -2.20 -12.58 28.44
N GLU A 19 -3.12 -11.76 27.97
CA GLU A 19 -3.72 -11.92 26.62
C GLU A 19 -2.67 -11.75 25.54
N MET A 20 -1.81 -10.73 25.63
CA MET A 20 -0.69 -10.55 24.70
C MET A 20 0.24 -11.77 24.67
N LYS A 21 0.59 -12.31 25.83
CA LYS A 21 1.44 -13.51 25.91
C LYS A 21 0.75 -14.75 25.33
N SER A 22 -0.54 -14.94 25.58
CA SER A 22 -1.28 -16.09 25.06
C SER A 22 -1.39 -16.08 23.54
N MET A 23 -1.49 -14.88 22.95
CA MET A 23 -1.56 -14.71 21.49
C MET A 23 -0.22 -14.86 20.76
N SER A 24 0.92 -14.73 21.46
CA SER A 24 2.23 -14.73 20.79
C SER A 24 2.51 -16.02 20.01
N LYS A 25 2.19 -17.17 20.59
CA LYS A 25 2.38 -18.49 19.92
C LYS A 25 1.52 -18.63 18.65
N LEU A 26 0.28 -18.18 18.71
CA LEU A 26 -0.62 -18.20 17.55
C LEU A 26 -0.11 -17.26 16.45
N THR A 27 0.37 -16.10 16.84
CA THR A 27 0.93 -15.10 15.90
C THR A 27 2.21 -15.63 15.25
N GLU A 28 3.10 -16.29 16.01
CA GLU A 28 4.30 -16.91 15.47
C GLU A 28 3.96 -18.02 14.47
N ALA A 29 3.05 -18.93 14.82
CA ALA A 29 2.61 -19.99 13.90
C ALA A 29 1.97 -19.43 12.62
N ALA A 30 1.13 -18.41 12.74
CA ALA A 30 0.52 -17.74 11.59
C ALA A 30 1.58 -17.06 10.69
N LYS A 31 2.59 -16.43 11.30
CA LYS A 31 3.71 -15.83 10.59
C LYS A 31 4.55 -16.88 9.85
N GLU A 32 4.85 -18.00 10.50
CA GLU A 32 5.58 -19.10 9.88
C GLU A 32 4.82 -19.66 8.68
N LEU A 33 3.52 -19.90 8.82
CA LEU A 33 2.66 -20.36 7.74
C LEU A 33 2.62 -19.36 6.56
N LEU A 34 2.57 -18.07 6.84
CA LEU A 34 2.60 -17.03 5.83
C LEU A 34 3.94 -17.01 5.07
N LEU A 35 5.06 -17.13 5.79
CA LEU A 35 6.39 -17.04 5.21
C LEU A 35 6.82 -18.32 4.49
N SER A 36 6.35 -19.51 4.96
CA SER A 36 6.57 -20.78 4.25
C SER A 36 5.78 -20.90 2.95
N LYS A 37 4.70 -20.10 2.82
CA LYS A 37 3.81 -20.13 1.66
C LYS A 37 3.13 -21.49 1.43
N GLU A 38 2.92 -22.27 2.49
CA GLU A 38 2.31 -23.61 2.42
C GLU A 38 0.80 -23.61 2.74
N GLY A 39 0.26 -22.50 3.19
CA GLY A 39 -1.15 -22.36 3.54
C GLY A 39 -2.09 -22.17 2.35
N ALA A 40 -3.39 -22.23 2.63
CA ALA A 40 -4.42 -21.90 1.65
C ALA A 40 -4.26 -20.44 1.18
N GLY A 41 -4.37 -20.21 -0.15
CA GLY A 41 -4.17 -18.88 -0.74
C GLY A 41 -2.71 -18.52 -1.03
N ASN A 42 -1.79 -19.47 -1.00
CA ASN A 42 -0.38 -19.27 -1.30
C ASN A 42 -0.12 -18.67 -2.68
N ASP A 43 -1.00 -18.89 -3.66
CA ASP A 43 -0.92 -18.29 -5.00
C ASP A 43 -1.00 -16.76 -4.99
N PHE A 44 -1.50 -16.18 -3.89
CA PHE A 44 -1.69 -14.72 -3.75
C PHE A 44 -0.63 -14.05 -2.86
N LEU A 45 0.48 -14.71 -2.58
CA LEU A 45 1.54 -14.22 -1.67
C LEU A 45 2.72 -13.54 -2.36
N GLY A 46 2.62 -13.23 -3.65
CA GLY A 46 3.69 -12.54 -4.41
C GLY A 46 4.12 -11.18 -3.81
N TRP A 47 3.22 -10.52 -3.08
CA TRP A 47 3.49 -9.24 -2.44
C TRP A 47 4.54 -9.30 -1.32
N ILE A 48 4.75 -10.47 -0.70
CA ILE A 48 5.73 -10.64 0.40
C ILE A 48 7.15 -10.32 -0.08
N ASP A 49 7.52 -10.84 -1.25
CA ASP A 49 8.87 -10.70 -1.78
C ASP A 49 9.01 -9.52 -2.75
N LEU A 50 7.90 -8.97 -3.22
CA LEU A 50 7.87 -7.90 -4.23
C LEU A 50 8.76 -6.69 -3.89
N PRO A 51 8.88 -6.23 -2.63
CA PRO A 51 9.76 -5.10 -2.29
C PRO A 51 11.25 -5.36 -2.57
N VAL A 52 11.66 -6.64 -2.65
CA VAL A 52 13.04 -7.06 -2.87
C VAL A 52 13.22 -7.69 -4.25
N ASN A 53 12.29 -8.55 -4.65
CA ASN A 53 12.34 -9.37 -5.85
C ASN A 53 11.35 -8.90 -6.92
N TYR A 54 11.35 -7.59 -7.21
CA TYR A 54 10.56 -7.06 -8.32
C TYR A 54 11.30 -7.15 -9.66
N ASP A 55 10.55 -7.24 -10.75
CA ASP A 55 11.08 -7.16 -12.10
C ASP A 55 11.64 -5.75 -12.38
N ARG A 56 12.95 -5.67 -12.56
CA ARG A 56 13.66 -4.39 -12.76
C ARG A 56 13.39 -3.80 -14.13
N ASP A 57 13.17 -4.61 -15.15
CA ASP A 57 12.89 -4.16 -16.50
C ASP A 57 11.46 -3.64 -16.61
N GLU A 58 10.51 -4.33 -15.97
CA GLU A 58 9.15 -3.83 -15.83
C GLU A 58 9.13 -2.51 -15.06
N PHE A 59 9.83 -2.41 -13.95
CA PHE A 59 9.91 -1.16 -13.18
C PHE A 59 10.55 -0.02 -13.98
N ALA A 60 11.55 -0.32 -14.82
CA ALA A 60 12.13 0.68 -15.73
C ALA A 60 11.11 1.13 -16.79
N ARG A 61 10.27 0.21 -17.30
CA ARG A 61 9.16 0.54 -18.21
C ARG A 61 8.13 1.45 -17.54
N ILE A 62 7.73 1.13 -16.29
CA ILE A 62 6.81 1.95 -15.49
C ILE A 62 7.36 3.37 -15.33
N LYS A 63 8.64 3.51 -14.99
CA LYS A 63 9.28 4.83 -14.85
C LYS A 63 9.30 5.62 -16.16
N ARG A 64 9.54 4.97 -17.31
CA ARG A 64 9.48 5.63 -18.62
C ARG A 64 8.07 6.09 -18.95
N ALA A 65 7.06 5.24 -18.71
CA ALA A 65 5.67 5.61 -18.91
C ALA A 65 5.23 6.78 -18.01
N ALA A 66 5.63 6.76 -16.75
CA ALA A 66 5.36 7.86 -15.82
C ALA A 66 5.96 9.19 -16.28
N LYS A 67 7.22 9.17 -16.74
CA LYS A 67 7.88 10.37 -17.30
C LYS A 67 7.16 10.89 -18.54
N LYS A 68 6.74 9.98 -19.43
CA LYS A 68 5.99 10.36 -20.62
C LYS A 68 4.67 11.04 -20.26
N ILE A 69 3.89 10.44 -19.33
CA ILE A 69 2.63 11.03 -18.86
C ILE A 69 2.87 12.41 -18.26
N GLN A 70 3.91 12.57 -17.46
CA GLN A 70 4.27 13.87 -16.86
C GLN A 70 4.63 14.95 -17.91
N SER A 71 5.22 14.56 -19.03
CA SER A 71 5.60 15.51 -20.10
C SER A 71 4.46 15.84 -21.07
N ASP A 72 3.53 14.91 -21.26
CA ASP A 72 2.52 14.99 -22.32
C ASP A 72 1.12 15.35 -21.82
N SER A 73 0.91 15.39 -20.50
CA SER A 73 -0.41 15.49 -19.91
C SER A 73 -0.49 16.56 -18.84
N ASP A 74 -1.56 17.33 -18.82
CA ASP A 74 -1.86 18.28 -17.74
C ASP A 74 -2.57 17.63 -16.55
N VAL A 75 -3.28 16.54 -16.80
CA VAL A 75 -4.06 15.82 -15.80
C VAL A 75 -3.92 14.32 -15.96
N LEU A 76 -3.59 13.63 -14.87
CA LEU A 76 -3.68 12.17 -14.75
C LEU A 76 -4.97 11.81 -13.99
N LEU A 77 -5.87 11.09 -14.63
CA LEU A 77 -7.08 10.58 -13.99
C LEU A 77 -6.92 9.10 -13.65
N VAL A 78 -6.94 8.77 -12.37
CA VAL A 78 -6.89 7.39 -11.88
C VAL A 78 -8.32 6.89 -11.64
N ILE A 79 -8.74 5.91 -12.43
CA ILE A 79 -10.07 5.27 -12.34
C ILE A 79 -9.86 3.85 -11.81
N GLY A 80 -10.60 3.48 -10.76
CA GLY A 80 -10.51 2.14 -10.20
C GLY A 80 -11.53 1.90 -9.10
N ILE A 81 -11.63 0.64 -8.67
CA ILE A 81 -12.50 0.22 -7.57
C ILE A 81 -11.72 -0.68 -6.61
N GLY A 82 -12.06 -0.65 -5.32
CA GLY A 82 -11.41 -1.46 -4.30
C GLY A 82 -9.89 -1.31 -4.29
N GLY A 83 -9.16 -2.41 -4.29
CA GLY A 83 -7.69 -2.41 -4.24
C GLY A 83 -7.02 -1.70 -5.41
N SER A 84 -7.62 -1.74 -6.60
CA SER A 84 -7.10 -1.04 -7.79
C SER A 84 -7.17 0.49 -7.67
N TYR A 85 -8.01 1.02 -6.80
CA TYR A 85 -8.14 2.44 -6.54
C TYR A 85 -7.42 2.86 -5.24
N LEU A 86 -7.60 2.09 -4.17
CA LEU A 86 -7.14 2.47 -2.83
C LEU A 86 -5.62 2.50 -2.72
N GLY A 87 -4.91 1.62 -3.40
CA GLY A 87 -3.44 1.60 -3.41
C GLY A 87 -2.85 2.87 -4.04
N ALA A 88 -3.34 3.25 -5.21
CA ALA A 88 -2.92 4.50 -5.86
C ALA A 88 -3.29 5.73 -5.02
N ARG A 89 -4.49 5.74 -4.42
CA ARG A 89 -4.94 6.80 -3.51
C ARG A 89 -4.02 6.93 -2.30
N ALA A 90 -3.70 5.84 -1.64
CA ALA A 90 -2.84 5.84 -0.47
C ALA A 90 -1.45 6.42 -0.80
N ALA A 91 -0.85 6.03 -1.92
CA ALA A 91 0.43 6.56 -2.35
C ALA A 91 0.38 8.06 -2.66
N ILE A 92 -0.67 8.52 -3.35
CA ILE A 92 -0.84 9.94 -3.70
C ILE A 92 -1.02 10.78 -2.42
N GLU A 93 -1.90 10.37 -1.50
CA GLU A 93 -2.18 11.10 -0.27
C GLU A 93 -1.01 11.08 0.72
N PHE A 94 -0.18 10.03 0.69
CA PHE A 94 1.03 9.95 1.50
C PHE A 94 2.14 10.88 0.98
N LEU A 95 2.27 11.03 -0.35
CA LEU A 95 3.37 11.77 -0.99
C LEU A 95 3.02 13.23 -1.29
N ARG A 96 1.75 13.60 -1.25
CA ARG A 96 1.26 14.92 -1.63
C ARG A 96 0.37 15.51 -0.53
N HIS A 97 0.39 16.82 -0.38
CA HIS A 97 -0.53 17.49 0.54
C HIS A 97 -1.94 17.63 -0.08
N GLY A 98 -2.97 17.82 0.77
CA GLY A 98 -4.38 17.80 0.35
C GLY A 98 -4.77 18.86 -0.71
N PHE A 99 -4.02 19.95 -0.81
CA PHE A 99 -4.27 21.05 -1.77
C PHE A 99 -3.31 21.01 -2.98
N TYR A 100 -2.67 19.88 -3.25
CA TYR A 100 -1.68 19.74 -4.31
C TYR A 100 -2.18 20.26 -5.65
N ASN A 101 -3.37 19.84 -6.08
CA ASN A 101 -3.94 20.23 -7.37
C ASN A 101 -4.29 21.72 -7.49
N ASN A 102 -4.39 22.43 -6.36
CA ASN A 102 -4.76 23.82 -6.34
C ASN A 102 -3.56 24.76 -6.48
N ILE A 103 -2.41 24.33 -5.99
CA ILE A 103 -1.21 25.19 -5.92
C ILE A 103 -0.03 24.68 -6.74
N SER A 104 -0.02 23.40 -7.13
CA SER A 104 1.03 22.86 -8.00
C SER A 104 0.84 23.31 -9.45
N LYS A 105 1.96 23.65 -10.10
CA LYS A 105 2.05 23.87 -11.55
C LYS A 105 2.34 22.58 -12.32
N ASP A 106 2.66 21.51 -11.58
CA ASP A 106 2.93 20.19 -12.14
C ASP A 106 1.64 19.47 -12.54
N LEU A 107 1.79 18.26 -13.09
CA LEU A 107 0.70 17.36 -13.45
C LEU A 107 -0.33 17.24 -12.33
N LYS A 108 -1.56 17.61 -12.60
CA LYS A 108 -2.68 17.46 -11.67
C LYS A 108 -3.14 16.01 -11.62
N ILE A 109 -3.52 15.54 -10.44
CA ILE A 109 -3.95 14.16 -10.23
C ILE A 109 -5.43 14.14 -9.87
N GLY A 110 -6.26 13.68 -10.81
CA GLY A 110 -7.67 13.41 -10.61
C GLY A 110 -7.91 11.96 -10.19
N ARG A 111 -9.00 11.72 -9.48
CA ARG A 111 -9.40 10.38 -9.01
C ARG A 111 -10.88 10.18 -9.26
N ALA A 112 -11.22 9.02 -9.82
CA ALA A 112 -12.61 8.57 -9.94
C ALA A 112 -12.72 7.16 -9.37
N SER A 113 -13.68 6.96 -8.48
CA SER A 113 -14.06 5.65 -7.95
C SER A 113 -15.34 5.23 -8.66
N CYS A 114 -15.31 4.05 -9.29
CA CYS A 114 -16.55 3.42 -9.76
C CYS A 114 -17.35 2.99 -8.53
N ARG A 115 -18.33 3.78 -8.13
CA ARG A 115 -19.39 3.31 -7.23
C ARG A 115 -20.48 2.71 -8.07
N GLU A 116 -20.68 1.41 -8.01
CA GLU A 116 -21.97 0.84 -8.38
C GLU A 116 -23.01 1.45 -7.44
N ARG A 117 -23.97 2.16 -8.02
CA ARG A 117 -25.22 2.44 -7.29
C ARG A 117 -26.03 1.15 -7.37
N VAL A 118 -26.07 0.43 -6.26
CA VAL A 118 -27.10 -0.58 -6.02
C VAL A 118 -28.38 0.13 -5.62
#